data_a81de5b93bb63b485166fb009717c2f4
#
_entry.id   a81de5b93bb63b485166fb009717c2f4
#
_cell.length_a   1.000
_cell.length_b   1.000
_cell.length_c   1.000
_cell.angle_alpha   90.00
_cell.angle_beta   90.00
_cell.angle_gamma   90.00
#
_symmetry.space_group_name_H-M   'P 1'
#
loop_
_entity.id
_entity.type
_entity.pdbx_description
1 polymer ?
#
loop_
_entity_poly.entity_id
_entity_poly.type
_entity_poly.pdbx_seq_one_letter_code
_entity_poly.pdbx_strand_id
1 'polypeptide(L)'
;GERIAARYLRRRGFRVLGRNLVTPFGEADLLCTSPDGHIVVVEVKSRRAGNRGGPPPEASVTRGKRQRLERLLAHLVRANGWQQRPRRIDVVAVTFTRRGLLRSRASVRHFENAVGQGGGVR
;
A
#
# COMPACT_ATOMS: atom_id res chain seq x y z
N GLY A 1 9.95 -3.37 5.84
CA GLY A 1 8.97 -3.63 4.83
C GLY A 1 8.82 -2.56 3.77
N GLU A 2 8.87 -1.31 4.15
CA GLU A 2 8.59 -0.25 3.17
C GLU A 2 9.66 -0.16 2.10
N ARG A 3 10.92 -0.38 2.47
CA ARG A 3 12.00 -0.35 1.49
C ARG A 3 11.84 -1.45 0.46
N ILE A 4 11.48 -2.64 0.92
CA ILE A 4 11.27 -3.78 0.04
C ILE A 4 10.06 -3.53 -0.86
N ALA A 5 8.98 -3.00 -0.29
CA ALA A 5 7.79 -2.68 -1.06
C ALA A 5 8.10 -1.63 -2.13
N ALA A 6 8.86 -0.60 -1.77
CA ALA A 6 9.21 0.46 -2.73
C ALA A 6 10.04 -0.11 -3.88
N ARG A 7 11.00 -0.97 -3.57
CA ARG A 7 11.82 -1.60 -4.62
C ARG A 7 10.98 -2.45 -5.54
N TYR A 8 10.08 -3.24 -4.96
CA TYR A 8 9.18 -4.09 -5.73
C TYR A 8 8.36 -3.25 -6.70
N LEU A 9 7.78 -2.16 -6.20
CA LEU A 9 6.93 -1.31 -7.02
C LEU A 9 7.72 -0.63 -8.13
N ARG A 10 8.94 -0.16 -7.83
CA ARG A 10 9.77 0.46 -8.86
C ARG A 10 10.09 -0.51 -9.99
N ARG A 11 10.34 -1.76 -9.64
CA ARG A 11 10.62 -2.79 -10.67
C ARG A 11 9.40 -3.04 -11.55
N ARG A 12 8.22 -2.72 -11.05
CA ARG A 12 6.98 -2.86 -11.81
C ARG A 12 6.58 -1.57 -12.52
N GLY A 13 7.44 -0.58 -12.52
CA GLY A 13 7.20 0.65 -13.25
C GLY A 13 6.49 1.73 -12.46
N PHE A 14 6.26 1.52 -11.18
CA PHE A 14 5.71 2.57 -10.32
C PHE A 14 6.80 3.59 -10.01
N ARG A 15 6.39 4.83 -9.87
CA ARG A 15 7.26 5.88 -9.35
C ARG A 15 6.86 6.17 -7.92
N VAL A 16 7.84 6.10 -7.02
CA VAL A 16 7.60 6.41 -5.61
C VAL A 16 7.81 7.91 -5.43
N LEU A 17 6.73 8.61 -5.10
CA LEU A 17 6.74 10.05 -4.93
C LEU A 17 7.08 10.45 -3.50
N GLY A 18 6.74 9.59 -2.54
CA GLY A 18 7.03 9.89 -1.15
C GLY A 18 6.86 8.67 -0.28
N ARG A 19 7.49 8.72 0.90
CA ARG A 19 7.41 7.66 1.89
C ARG A 19 7.11 8.27 3.24
N ASN A 20 6.33 7.57 4.04
CA ASN A 20 6.00 7.98 5.40
C ASN A 20 5.47 9.40 5.43
N LEU A 21 4.53 9.68 4.54
CA LEU A 21 3.94 11.02 4.46
C LEU A 21 2.96 11.21 5.61
N VAL A 22 3.11 12.34 6.30
CA VAL A 22 2.23 12.69 7.41
C VAL A 22 1.17 13.64 6.89
N THR A 23 -0.09 13.33 7.16
CA THR A 23 -1.22 14.18 6.79
C THR A 23 -2.10 14.37 8.03
N PRO A 24 -3.04 15.32 7.99
CA PRO A 24 -4.00 15.46 9.11
C PRO A 24 -4.84 14.20 9.34
N PHE A 25 -4.89 13.30 8.36
CA PHE A 25 -5.71 12.09 8.46
C PHE A 25 -4.86 10.83 8.72
N GLY A 26 -3.59 11.02 9.05
CA GLY A 26 -2.70 9.90 9.34
C GLY A 26 -1.55 9.83 8.36
N GLU A 27 -0.80 8.73 8.42
CA GLU A 27 0.38 8.55 7.59
C GLU A 27 0.08 7.65 6.41
N ALA A 28 0.71 7.97 5.28
CA ALA A 28 0.75 7.11 4.12
C ALA A 28 2.11 6.44 4.07
N ASP A 29 2.14 5.11 4.00
CA ASP A 29 3.40 4.39 3.91
C ASP A 29 4.16 4.77 2.65
N LEU A 30 3.47 4.71 1.51
CA LEU A 30 4.05 5.11 0.23
C LEU A 30 3.00 5.87 -0.57
N LEU A 31 3.47 6.83 -1.34
CA LEU A 31 2.66 7.52 -2.34
C LEU A 31 3.36 7.32 -3.69
N CYS A 32 2.62 6.83 -4.66
CA CYS A 32 3.20 6.44 -5.95
C CYS A 32 2.34 6.91 -7.11
N THR A 33 2.92 6.88 -8.30
CA THR A 33 2.13 6.82 -9.52
C THR A 33 2.37 5.46 -10.17
N SER A 34 1.28 4.87 -10.65
CA SER A 34 1.35 3.58 -11.33
C SER A 34 1.82 3.76 -12.78
N PRO A 35 2.19 2.67 -13.46
CA PRO A 35 2.61 2.80 -14.86
C PRO A 35 1.54 3.40 -15.76
N ASP A 36 0.26 3.19 -15.42
CA ASP A 36 -0.84 3.75 -16.20
C ASP A 36 -1.30 5.12 -15.68
N GLY A 37 -0.54 5.73 -14.78
CA GLY A 37 -0.79 7.12 -14.39
C GLY A 37 -1.72 7.34 -13.22
N HIS A 38 -2.14 6.28 -12.53
CA HIS A 38 -2.95 6.45 -11.32
C HIS A 38 -2.13 7.00 -10.18
N ILE A 39 -2.76 7.83 -9.36
CA ILE A 39 -2.21 8.20 -8.05
C ILE A 39 -2.55 7.05 -7.10
N VAL A 40 -1.53 6.50 -6.44
CA VAL A 40 -1.71 5.31 -5.62
C VAL A 40 -1.13 5.55 -4.25
N VAL A 41 -1.98 5.45 -3.22
CA VAL A 41 -1.51 5.34 -1.84
C VAL A 41 -1.33 3.86 -1.56
N VAL A 42 -0.17 3.49 -1.06
CA VAL A 42 0.16 2.11 -0.80
C VAL A 42 0.30 1.89 0.69
N GLU A 43 -0.48 0.97 1.20
CA GLU A 43 -0.37 0.51 2.59
C GLU A 43 0.53 -0.72 2.60
N VAL A 44 1.58 -0.68 3.40
CA VAL A 44 2.54 -1.77 3.47
C VAL A 44 2.26 -2.59 4.73
N LYS A 45 2.08 -3.88 4.54
CA LYS A 45 1.88 -4.83 5.64
C LYS A 45 3.06 -5.78 5.68
N SER A 46 3.72 -5.83 6.83
CA SER A 46 4.85 -6.73 7.03
C SER A 46 4.48 -7.79 8.04
N ARG A 47 4.89 -9.02 7.77
CA ARG A 47 4.61 -10.11 8.69
C ARG A 47 5.72 -11.15 8.56
N ARG A 48 5.83 -11.99 9.58
CA ARG A 48 6.72 -13.14 9.54
C ARG A 48 5.96 -14.35 9.04
N ALA A 49 6.62 -15.15 8.22
CA ALA A 49 6.08 -16.44 7.83
C ALA A 49 5.93 -17.30 9.07
N GLY A 50 4.90 -18.14 9.06
CA GLY A 50 4.63 -18.97 10.22
C GLY A 50 3.70 -18.32 11.23
N ASN A 51 3.35 -17.09 11.03
CA ASN A 51 2.36 -16.41 11.85
C ASN A 51 0.99 -16.86 11.40
N ARG A 52 0.68 -18.10 11.72
CA ARG A 52 -0.53 -18.75 11.23
C ARG A 52 -1.74 -18.25 11.99
N GLY A 53 -2.89 -18.36 11.35
CA GLY A 53 -4.14 -17.97 11.95
C GLY A 53 -4.44 -16.50 11.84
N GLY A 54 -3.53 -15.73 11.32
CA GLY A 54 -3.81 -14.33 11.05
C GLY A 54 -4.64 -14.18 9.79
N PRO A 55 -5.38 -13.09 9.68
CA PRO A 55 -6.16 -12.85 8.47
C PRO A 55 -5.26 -12.58 7.28
N PRO A 56 -5.74 -12.78 6.07
CA PRO A 56 -5.00 -12.36 4.88
C PRO A 56 -4.71 -10.86 4.95
N PRO A 57 -3.63 -10.39 4.32
CA PRO A 57 -3.26 -8.98 4.40
C PRO A 57 -4.37 -8.02 4.01
N GLU A 58 -5.12 -8.33 2.97
CA GLU A 58 -6.20 -7.47 2.54
C GLU A 58 -7.34 -7.43 3.56
N ALA A 59 -7.53 -8.49 4.32
CA ALA A 59 -8.59 -8.54 5.33
C ALA A 59 -8.21 -7.77 6.59
N SER A 60 -6.94 -7.38 6.72
CA SER A 60 -6.53 -6.60 7.88
C SER A 60 -6.86 -5.12 7.72
N VAL A 61 -7.41 -4.72 6.59
CA VAL A 61 -7.81 -3.35 6.38
C VAL A 61 -9.28 -3.20 6.75
N THR A 62 -9.52 -2.67 7.94
CA THR A 62 -10.87 -2.49 8.46
C THR A 62 -11.57 -1.36 7.73
N ARG A 63 -12.90 -1.29 7.93
CA ARG A 63 -13.69 -0.19 7.38
C ARG A 63 -13.17 1.17 7.84
N GLY A 64 -12.87 1.29 9.11
CA GLY A 64 -12.35 2.56 9.64
C GLY A 64 -11.04 2.94 9.02
N LYS A 65 -10.15 1.97 8.86
CA LYS A 65 -8.87 2.22 8.22
C LYS A 65 -9.04 2.60 6.76
N ARG A 66 -9.96 1.95 6.06
CA ARG A 66 -10.25 2.28 4.68
C ARG A 66 -10.76 3.71 4.56
N GLN A 67 -11.68 4.11 5.42
CA GLN A 67 -12.19 5.47 5.39
C GLN A 67 -11.08 6.48 5.65
N ARG A 68 -10.19 6.17 6.57
CA ARG A 68 -9.06 7.04 6.86
C ARG A 68 -8.14 7.17 5.66
N LEU A 69 -7.85 6.05 5.00
CA LEU A 69 -7.00 6.06 3.82
C LEU A 69 -7.65 6.82 2.66
N GLU A 70 -8.96 6.70 2.52
CA GLU A 70 -9.68 7.46 1.49
C GLU A 70 -9.61 8.96 1.74
N ARG A 71 -9.75 9.38 3.01
CA ARG A 71 -9.64 10.79 3.35
C ARG A 71 -8.23 11.30 3.14
N LEU A 72 -7.26 10.49 3.50
CA LEU A 72 -5.85 10.81 3.31
C LEU A 72 -5.56 11.00 1.82
N LEU A 73 -6.03 10.08 1.00
CA LEU A 73 -5.84 10.17 -0.45
C LEU A 73 -6.51 11.42 -1.01
N ALA A 74 -7.74 11.71 -0.59
CA ALA A 74 -8.44 12.91 -1.03
C ALA A 74 -7.67 14.16 -0.65
N HIS A 75 -7.08 14.19 0.55
CA HIS A 75 -6.26 15.30 0.98
C HIS A 75 -5.05 15.49 0.07
N LEU A 76 -4.34 14.40 -0.23
CA LEU A 76 -3.16 14.47 -1.08
C LEU A 76 -3.51 14.92 -2.50
N VAL A 77 -4.62 14.41 -3.02
CA VAL A 77 -5.10 14.80 -4.34
C VAL A 77 -5.37 16.31 -4.38
N ARG A 78 -6.06 16.82 -3.37
CA ARG A 78 -6.40 18.23 -3.31
C ARG A 78 -5.16 19.09 -3.16
N ALA A 79 -4.25 18.68 -2.28
CA ALA A 79 -3.06 19.44 -1.99
C ALA A 79 -2.12 19.55 -3.20
N ASN A 80 -2.19 18.59 -4.11
CA ASN A 80 -1.29 18.54 -5.26
C ASN A 80 -1.98 18.88 -6.58
N GLY A 81 -3.26 19.22 -6.54
CA GLY A 81 -3.95 19.57 -7.78
C GLY A 81 -4.22 18.39 -8.69
N TRP A 82 -4.40 17.21 -8.13
CA TRP A 82 -4.57 15.99 -8.91
C TRP A 82 -6.03 15.57 -9.09
N GLN A 83 -6.96 16.51 -8.99
CA GLN A 83 -8.38 16.17 -8.98
C GLN A 83 -8.84 15.44 -10.25
N GLN A 84 -8.15 15.67 -11.36
CA GLN A 84 -8.51 15.03 -12.63
C GLN A 84 -7.82 13.68 -12.82
N ARG A 85 -6.95 13.28 -11.90
CA ARG A 85 -6.18 12.06 -12.03
C ARG A 85 -6.93 10.88 -11.39
N PRO A 86 -6.93 9.73 -12.04
CA PRO A 86 -7.47 8.53 -11.39
C PRO A 86 -6.61 8.16 -10.19
N ARG A 87 -7.23 7.51 -9.22
CA ARG A 87 -6.56 7.22 -7.96
C ARG A 87 -7.08 5.93 -7.39
N ARG A 88 -6.23 5.29 -6.60
CA ARG A 88 -6.63 4.08 -5.91
C ARG A 88 -5.75 3.85 -4.69
N ILE A 89 -6.11 2.86 -3.88
CA ILE A 89 -5.37 2.48 -2.70
C ILE A 89 -4.98 1.02 -2.86
N ASP A 90 -3.70 0.74 -2.79
CA ASP A 90 -3.15 -0.60 -2.93
C ASP A 90 -2.60 -1.08 -1.60
N VAL A 91 -2.52 -2.38 -1.43
CA VAL A 91 -1.85 -3.00 -0.30
C VAL A 91 -0.69 -3.82 -0.84
N VAL A 92 0.47 -3.65 -0.24
CA VAL A 92 1.63 -4.48 -0.54
C VAL A 92 1.98 -5.22 0.74
N ALA A 93 1.91 -6.54 0.67
CA ALA A 93 2.21 -7.40 1.81
C ALA A 93 3.60 -7.98 1.63
N VAL A 94 4.45 -7.77 2.63
CA VAL A 94 5.82 -8.27 2.64
C VAL A 94 5.90 -9.34 3.74
N THR A 95 6.25 -10.55 3.34
CA THR A 95 6.37 -11.66 4.28
C THR A 95 7.83 -12.04 4.37
N PHE A 96 8.34 -12.05 5.60
CA PHE A 96 9.73 -12.41 5.86
C PHE A 96 9.79 -13.86 6.33
N THR A 97 10.65 -14.63 5.69
CA THR A 97 10.87 -16.02 6.03
C THR A 97 12.33 -16.19 6.35
N ARG A 98 12.63 -16.73 7.54
CA ARG A 98 13.99 -17.05 7.90
C ARG A 98 14.32 -18.41 7.34
N ARG A 99 15.39 -18.52 6.57
CA ARG A 99 15.89 -19.79 6.08
C ARG A 99 17.23 -20.05 6.71
N GLY A 100 17.26 -21.05 7.59
CA GLY A 100 18.48 -21.38 8.30
C GLY A 100 18.89 -20.28 9.24
N LEU A 101 20.16 -20.27 9.62
CA LEU A 101 20.66 -19.36 10.62
C LEU A 101 21.05 -18.00 10.08
N LEU A 102 21.20 -17.88 8.77
CA LEU A 102 21.93 -16.75 8.21
C LEU A 102 21.13 -15.85 7.28
N ARG A 103 19.95 -16.28 6.81
CA ARG A 103 19.26 -15.49 5.81
C ARG A 103 17.79 -15.39 6.06
N SER A 104 17.29 -14.17 5.90
CA SER A 104 15.87 -13.93 5.77
C SER A 104 15.54 -13.80 4.31
N ARG A 105 14.39 -14.32 3.94
CA ARG A 105 13.84 -14.11 2.61
C ARG A 105 12.58 -13.29 2.72
N ALA A 106 12.38 -12.42 1.76
CA ALA A 106 11.15 -11.65 1.71
C ALA A 106 10.39 -12.05 0.46
N SER A 107 9.09 -12.23 0.61
CA SER A 107 8.19 -12.39 -0.52
C SER A 107 7.19 -11.25 -0.50
N VAL A 108 6.74 -10.84 -1.66
CA VAL A 108 5.89 -9.67 -1.81
C VAL A 108 4.64 -10.05 -2.57
N ARG A 109 3.49 -9.62 -2.06
CA ARG A 109 2.22 -9.73 -2.77
C ARG A 109 1.61 -8.34 -2.87
N HIS A 110 1.10 -8.03 -4.03
CA HIS A 110 0.56 -6.72 -4.34
C HIS A 110 -0.93 -6.85 -4.65
N PHE A 111 -1.75 -6.15 -3.89
CA PHE A 111 -3.19 -6.16 -4.06
C PHE A 111 -3.60 -4.79 -4.58
N GLU A 112 -3.84 -4.70 -5.88
CA GLU A 112 -4.23 -3.43 -6.48
C GLU A 112 -5.67 -3.10 -6.13
N ASN A 113 -5.90 -1.84 -5.83
CA ASN A 113 -7.22 -1.33 -5.52
C ASN A 113 -7.89 -2.12 -4.41
N ALA A 114 -7.08 -2.59 -3.46
CA ALA A 114 -7.54 -3.52 -2.44
C ALA A 114 -8.48 -2.86 -1.44
N VAL A 115 -8.44 -1.55 -1.34
CA VAL A 115 -9.17 -0.83 -0.31
C VAL A 115 -10.23 0.07 -0.93
N GLY A 116 -9.94 0.63 -2.08
CA GLY A 116 -10.71 1.74 -2.61
C GLY A 116 -12.10 1.41 -3.05
N GLN A 117 -12.43 0.19 -3.31
CA GLN A 117 -13.67 -0.07 -3.93
C GLN A 117 -14.73 -0.57 -3.07
N GLY A 118 -14.51 -0.78 -1.93
CA GLY A 118 -15.57 -1.15 -1.12
C GLY A 118 -16.68 -1.66 -1.81
N GLY A 119 -16.79 -2.05 -2.60
CA GLY A 119 -17.89 -2.41 -3.07
C GLY A 119 -18.11 -2.08 -4.32
N GLY A 120 -17.43 -1.98 -4.68
CA GLY A 120 -17.56 -2.06 -5.71
C GLY A 120 -18.46 -1.50 -6.53
N VAL A 121 -18.71 -1.29 -6.53
CA VAL A 121 -19.41 -1.10 -7.20
C VAL A 121 -19.32 -0.57 -8.15
N ARG A 122 -19.25 -0.65 -8.73
CA ARG A 122 -19.35 -0.32 -9.65
C ARG A 122 -19.79 -0.69 -10.34
#